data_ad3bd6d800b8a7eb8a0a0a2cb734738b
#
_entry.id   ad3bd6d800b8a7eb8a0a0a2cb734738b
#
_cell.length_a   1.000
_cell.length_b   1.000
_cell.length_c   1.000
_cell.angle_alpha   90.00
_cell.angle_beta   90.00
_cell.angle_gamma   90.00
#
_symmetry.space_group_name_H-M   'P 1'
#
loop_
_entity.id
_entity.type
_entity.pdbx_description
1 polymer ?
#
loop_
_entity_poly.entity_id
_entity_poly.type
_entity_poly.pdbx_seq_one_letter_code
_entity_poly.pdbx_strand_id
1 'polypeptide(L)'
;MESEEVLSTDGTYAFRDINPTAPTHVLVVPRQHIVDAAQVGPDHADVLAEMFTTAQEVARREGVSERGYRLVLNVGEDALNSVGHLHLHVIGGRRLGWPPG
;
A
#
# COMPACT_ATOMS: atom_id res chain seq x y z
N MET A 1 14.23 13.23 -0.11
CA MET A 1 14.53 11.98 -0.85
C MET A 1 13.44 11.73 -1.86
N GLU A 2 13.84 11.45 -3.07
CA GLU A 2 12.87 11.19 -4.12
C GLU A 2 12.39 9.75 -4.05
N SER A 3 11.09 9.56 -4.18
CA SER A 3 10.49 8.24 -4.31
C SER A 3 10.23 7.96 -5.79
N GLU A 4 10.34 6.69 -6.17
CA GLU A 4 10.06 6.28 -7.53
C GLU A 4 8.57 6.09 -7.70
N GLU A 5 7.92 7.02 -8.37
CA GLU A 5 6.48 7.00 -8.58
C GLU A 5 6.09 5.87 -9.54
N VAL A 6 5.05 5.13 -9.17
CA VAL A 6 4.49 4.07 -10.01
C VAL A 6 3.19 4.56 -10.66
N LEU A 7 2.34 5.24 -9.88
CA LEU A 7 1.02 5.64 -10.33
C LEU A 7 0.51 6.78 -9.45
N SER A 8 -0.22 7.69 -10.06
CA SER A 8 -0.86 8.82 -9.36
C SER A 8 -2.30 8.91 -9.82
N THR A 9 -3.23 9.13 -8.88
CA THR A 9 -4.64 9.41 -9.18
C THR A 9 -5.04 10.69 -8.48
N ASP A 10 -6.30 11.12 -8.64
CA ASP A 10 -6.78 12.34 -7.98
C ASP A 10 -6.68 12.24 -6.46
N GLY A 11 -6.95 11.08 -5.89
CA GLY A 11 -6.99 10.90 -4.44
C GLY A 11 -5.87 10.07 -3.87
N THR A 12 -5.02 9.45 -4.69
CA THR A 12 -3.97 8.56 -4.21
C THR A 12 -2.65 8.77 -4.94
N TYR A 13 -1.61 8.19 -4.36
CA TYR A 13 -0.27 8.25 -4.91
C TYR A 13 0.43 6.94 -4.56
N ALA A 14 1.09 6.32 -5.53
CA ALA A 14 1.79 5.06 -5.34
C ALA A 14 3.25 5.18 -5.74
N PHE A 15 4.13 4.68 -4.89
CA PHE A 15 5.58 4.77 -5.10
C PHE A 15 6.28 3.54 -4.52
N ARG A 16 7.46 3.22 -5.06
CA ARG A 16 8.23 2.07 -4.59
C ARG A 16 8.81 2.31 -3.22
N ASP A 17 8.79 1.27 -2.37
CA ASP A 17 9.47 1.33 -1.08
C ASP A 17 10.98 1.36 -1.32
N ILE A 18 11.68 2.23 -0.59
CA ILE A 18 13.16 2.34 -0.72
C ILE A 18 13.89 1.14 -0.12
N ASN A 19 13.20 0.38 0.74
CA ASN A 19 13.75 -0.85 1.34
C ASN A 19 12.82 -2.01 1.01
N PRO A 20 12.76 -2.44 -0.26
CA PRO A 20 11.80 -3.45 -0.68
C PRO A 20 12.07 -4.81 -0.04
N THR A 21 11.00 -5.48 0.36
CA THR A 21 11.07 -6.83 0.94
C THR A 21 10.77 -7.91 -0.10
N ALA A 22 10.39 -7.51 -1.31
CA ALA A 22 10.07 -8.40 -2.43
C ALA A 22 10.33 -7.66 -3.73
N PRO A 23 10.38 -8.36 -4.89
CA PRO A 23 10.57 -7.70 -6.18
C PRO A 23 9.56 -6.59 -6.48
N THR A 24 8.31 -6.79 -6.04
CA THR A 24 7.31 -5.72 -6.03
C THR A 24 7.03 -5.34 -4.58
N HIS A 25 7.33 -4.11 -4.21
CA HIS A 25 6.98 -3.57 -2.91
C HIS A 25 6.67 -2.09 -3.11
N VAL A 26 5.38 -1.79 -3.25
CA VAL A 26 4.87 -0.45 -3.57
C VAL A 26 3.97 0.01 -2.44
N LEU A 27 4.06 1.28 -2.09
CA LEU A 27 3.21 1.91 -1.09
C LEU A 27 2.13 2.72 -1.80
N VAL A 28 0.88 2.53 -1.40
CA VAL A 28 -0.25 3.32 -1.88
C VAL A 28 -0.71 4.20 -0.73
N VAL A 29 -0.70 5.51 -0.92
CA VAL A 29 -1.09 6.46 0.11
C VAL A 29 -2.22 7.36 -0.39
N PRO A 30 -3.17 7.74 0.49
CA PRO A 30 -4.16 8.74 0.13
C PRO A 30 -3.53 10.12 0.21
N ARG A 31 -4.00 11.04 -0.62
CA ARG A 31 -3.58 12.45 -0.52
C ARG A 31 -4.19 13.12 0.71
N GLN A 32 -5.39 12.69 1.08
CA GLN A 32 -6.03 13.10 2.33
C GLN A 32 -5.22 12.54 3.51
N HIS A 33 -4.97 13.37 4.53
CA HIS A 33 -4.23 12.94 5.69
C HIS A 33 -5.11 12.06 6.58
N ILE A 34 -4.75 10.78 6.69
CA ILE A 34 -5.34 9.81 7.63
C ILE A 34 -4.14 9.16 8.32
N VAL A 35 -4.16 9.12 9.65
CA VAL A 35 -2.97 8.68 10.39
C VAL A 35 -2.66 7.20 10.15
N ASP A 36 -3.67 6.34 10.30
CA ASP A 36 -3.51 4.90 10.06
C ASP A 36 -4.89 4.26 9.90
N ALA A 37 -4.91 2.95 9.70
CA ALA A 37 -6.17 2.23 9.45
C ALA A 37 -7.11 2.24 10.66
N ALA A 38 -6.60 2.45 11.87
CA ALA A 38 -7.45 2.53 13.06
C ALA A 38 -8.25 3.84 13.11
N GLN A 39 -7.85 4.85 12.33
CA GLN A 39 -8.53 6.14 12.27
C GLN A 39 -9.51 6.23 11.10
N VAL A 40 -9.66 5.17 10.32
CA VAL A 40 -10.58 5.14 9.19
C VAL A 40 -12.01 5.04 9.68
N GLY A 41 -12.89 5.88 9.13
CA GLY A 41 -14.32 5.89 9.45
C GLY A 41 -15.18 5.85 8.20
N PRO A 42 -16.52 5.85 8.35
CA PRO A 42 -17.44 5.77 7.21
C PRO A 42 -17.28 6.90 6.20
N ASP A 43 -16.82 8.06 6.62
CA ASP A 43 -16.58 9.22 5.74
C ASP A 43 -15.35 9.03 4.86
N HIS A 44 -14.54 7.99 5.08
CA HIS A 44 -13.37 7.67 4.27
C HIS A 44 -13.67 6.60 3.21
N ALA A 45 -14.94 6.21 3.03
CA ALA A 45 -15.28 5.09 2.13
C ALA A 45 -14.76 5.30 0.72
N ASP A 46 -14.91 6.51 0.16
CA ASP A 46 -14.50 6.78 -1.21
C ASP A 46 -12.98 6.72 -1.36
N VAL A 47 -12.23 7.32 -0.44
CA VAL A 47 -10.77 7.32 -0.54
C VAL A 47 -10.20 5.91 -0.32
N LEU A 48 -10.81 5.11 0.54
CA LEU A 48 -10.40 3.71 0.71
C LEU A 48 -10.62 2.91 -0.54
N ALA A 49 -11.81 3.03 -1.16
CA ALA A 49 -12.09 2.36 -2.42
C ALA A 49 -11.05 2.74 -3.47
N GLU A 50 -10.70 4.01 -3.53
CA GLU A 50 -9.69 4.48 -4.48
C GLU A 50 -8.30 3.90 -4.17
N MET A 51 -7.94 3.78 -2.89
CA MET A 51 -6.68 3.14 -2.51
C MET A 51 -6.61 1.69 -3.00
N PHE A 52 -7.71 0.93 -2.85
CA PHE A 52 -7.75 -0.45 -3.30
C PHE A 52 -7.72 -0.57 -4.82
N THR A 53 -8.45 0.29 -5.53
CA THR A 53 -8.40 0.26 -7.01
C THR A 53 -7.02 0.69 -7.51
N THR A 54 -6.36 1.62 -6.82
CA THR A 54 -4.98 1.99 -7.13
C THR A 54 -4.03 0.81 -6.92
N ALA A 55 -4.21 0.09 -5.80
CA ALA A 55 -3.39 -1.11 -5.52
C ALA A 55 -3.58 -2.19 -6.58
N GLN A 56 -4.81 -2.38 -7.06
CA GLN A 56 -5.09 -3.33 -8.14
C GLN A 56 -4.38 -2.92 -9.42
N GLU A 57 -4.38 -1.65 -9.76
CA GLU A 57 -3.69 -1.16 -10.95
C GLU A 57 -2.17 -1.29 -10.80
N VAL A 58 -1.63 -1.03 -9.61
CA VAL A 58 -0.21 -1.25 -9.31
C VAL A 58 0.14 -2.72 -9.55
N ALA A 59 -0.67 -3.63 -9.01
CA ALA A 59 -0.42 -5.07 -9.17
C ALA A 59 -0.41 -5.46 -10.64
N ARG A 60 -1.33 -4.91 -11.43
CA ARG A 60 -1.40 -5.18 -12.87
C ARG A 60 -0.15 -4.68 -13.58
N ARG A 61 0.27 -3.47 -13.28
CA ARG A 61 1.47 -2.88 -13.89
C ARG A 61 2.75 -3.61 -13.51
N GLU A 62 2.81 -4.10 -12.28
CA GLU A 62 3.98 -4.83 -11.78
C GLU A 62 3.97 -6.31 -12.20
N GLY A 63 2.90 -6.76 -12.85
CA GLY A 63 2.80 -8.13 -13.35
C GLY A 63 2.55 -9.17 -12.26
N VAL A 64 1.98 -8.78 -11.12
CA VAL A 64 1.75 -9.70 -9.99
C VAL A 64 0.28 -10.08 -9.81
N SER A 65 -0.62 -9.52 -10.64
CA SER A 65 -2.06 -9.75 -10.48
C SER A 65 -2.45 -11.22 -10.55
N GLU A 66 -1.89 -11.98 -11.49
CA GLU A 66 -2.30 -13.37 -11.69
C GLU A 66 -1.72 -14.32 -10.66
N ARG A 67 -0.44 -14.17 -10.33
CA ARG A 67 0.21 -15.03 -9.35
C ARG A 67 -0.21 -14.69 -7.93
N GLY A 68 -0.60 -13.46 -7.72
CA GLY A 68 -1.05 -12.99 -6.43
C GLY A 68 -0.07 -12.06 -5.73
N TYR A 69 -0.60 -11.31 -4.80
CA TYR A 69 0.17 -10.33 -4.04
C TYR A 69 -0.48 -10.15 -2.67
N ARG A 70 0.23 -9.52 -1.77
CA ARG A 70 -0.27 -9.30 -0.41
C ARG A 70 -0.47 -7.81 -0.19
N LEU A 71 -1.61 -7.46 0.42
CA LEU A 71 -1.88 -6.09 0.86
C LEU A 71 -1.73 -6.04 2.38
N VAL A 72 -0.96 -5.07 2.88
CA VAL A 72 -0.68 -4.96 4.31
C VAL A 72 -0.90 -3.52 4.77
N LEU A 73 -1.64 -3.38 5.87
CA LEU A 73 -1.83 -2.12 6.58
C LEU A 73 -1.34 -2.32 8.02
N ASN A 74 -0.26 -1.67 8.39
CA ASN A 74 0.29 -1.77 9.72
C ASN A 74 -0.32 -0.70 10.62
N VAL A 75 -0.71 -1.07 11.83
CA VAL A 75 -1.30 -0.17 12.80
C VAL A 75 -0.55 -0.32 14.11
N GLY A 76 0.03 0.77 14.61
CA GLY A 76 0.61 0.80 15.92
C GLY A 76 2.02 0.26 16.01
N GLU A 77 2.55 0.33 17.23
CA GLU A 77 3.95 0.01 17.50
C GLU A 77 4.27 -1.47 17.31
N ASP A 78 3.38 -2.35 17.76
CA ASP A 78 3.62 -3.79 17.65
C ASP A 78 3.61 -4.29 16.20
N ALA A 79 2.98 -3.53 15.29
CA ALA A 79 3.00 -3.82 13.86
C ALA A 79 4.13 -3.08 13.13
N LEU A 80 5.03 -2.44 13.89
CA LEU A 80 6.18 -1.69 13.38
C LEU A 80 5.79 -0.50 12.51
N ASN A 81 4.62 0.11 12.78
CA ASN A 81 4.23 1.31 12.08
C ASN A 81 4.86 2.53 12.74
N SER A 82 5.77 3.19 12.04
CA SER A 82 6.45 4.40 12.51
C SER A 82 6.07 5.63 11.69
N VAL A 83 5.19 5.48 10.70
CA VAL A 83 4.80 6.56 9.79
C VAL A 83 3.38 7.00 10.13
N GLY A 84 3.20 8.31 10.40
CA GLY A 84 1.91 8.87 10.80
C GLY A 84 1.02 9.26 9.62
N HIS A 85 1.06 8.50 8.54
CA HIS A 85 0.21 8.69 7.36
C HIS A 85 -0.13 7.32 6.80
N LEU A 86 -1.43 7.08 6.60
CA LEU A 86 -1.94 5.80 6.12
C LEU A 86 -1.21 5.36 4.85
N HIS A 87 -0.72 4.14 4.83
CA HIS A 87 -0.06 3.58 3.65
C HIS A 87 -0.34 2.09 3.55
N LEU A 88 -0.70 1.68 2.34
CA LEU A 88 -1.04 0.31 2.02
C LEU A 88 0.12 -0.29 1.25
N HIS A 89 0.73 -1.35 1.80
CA HIS A 89 1.80 -2.07 1.13
C HIS A 89 1.22 -3.02 0.09
N VAL A 90 1.78 -3.01 -1.12
CA VAL A 90 1.49 -3.99 -2.16
C VAL A 90 2.77 -4.78 -2.35
N ILE A 91 2.76 -6.06 -1.96
CA ILE A 91 3.96 -6.90 -1.92
C ILE A 91 3.75 -8.14 -2.77
N GLY A 92 4.64 -8.37 -3.72
CA GLY A 92 4.53 -9.53 -4.61
C GLY A 92 5.78 -9.79 -5.41
N GLY A 93 5.67 -10.65 -6.41
CA GLY A 93 6.78 -10.99 -7.28
C GLY A 93 7.60 -12.20 -6.83
N ARG A 94 7.21 -12.79 -5.70
CA ARG A 94 7.76 -14.06 -5.21
C ARG A 94 6.73 -14.70 -4.29
N ARG A 95 6.94 -15.96 -3.97
CA ARG A 95 6.09 -16.63 -2.98
C ARG A 95 6.38 -16.05 -1.60
N LEU A 96 5.33 -15.61 -0.93
CA LEU A 96 5.43 -15.04 0.41
C LEU A 96 5.13 -16.12 1.45
N GLY A 97 5.61 -15.90 2.66
CA GLY A 97 5.42 -16.88 3.73
C GLY A 97 4.11 -16.73 4.49
N TRP A 98 3.78 -17.75 5.27
CA TRP A 98 2.67 -17.73 6.19
C TRP A 98 3.12 -18.43 7.49
N PRO A 99 2.81 -17.90 8.68
CA PRO A 99 2.03 -16.68 8.96
C PRO A 99 2.72 -15.39 8.51
N PRO A 100 1.95 -14.28 8.38
CA PRO A 100 2.47 -13.05 7.78
C PRO A 100 3.42 -12.25 8.66
N GLY A 101 3.57 -12.59 9.91
CA GLY A 101 4.43 -11.85 10.83
C GLY A 101 5.29 -12.67 11.74
#